data_8fa881224a9a8e231ae4a56916ef4953
#
_entry.id   8fa881224a9a8e231ae4a56916ef4953
#
_cell.length_a   1.000
_cell.length_b   1.000
_cell.length_c   1.000
_cell.angle_alpha   90.00
_cell.angle_beta   90.00
_cell.angle_gamma   90.00
#
_symmetry.space_group_name_H-M   'P 1'
#
loop_
_entity.id
_entity.type
_entity.pdbx_description
1 polymer ?
#
loop_
_entity_poly.entity_id
_entity_poly.type
_entity_poly.pdbx_seq_one_letter_code
_entity_poly.pdbx_strand_id
1 'polypeptide(L)'
;ELLKIISGADHHRLVVWTATDGLKEHVASGQDSTSAEGWSVADPRNAPDNPTLDPEDMLAAVLKNTRRSVIALVDFHPYIGNPRIVRFLKEIAQNYEINGNTLVLLSHAMDIPTELKGLCARYALTLPDEVKLRQLVLDEAKVWSLKHKQKLKADKDALELLIQNLRGLSLSDATRLIRNAIYNDNAISHSDIPAVQAAKMQLVGKEGMLSFEYETAGFADLGGLARLKDWLQKRKQPFLAASGKPGHDVPKGMLLLGVQGSGKSLAAKAVA
;
A
#
# COMPACT_ATOMS: atom_id res chain seq x y z
N GLU A 1 -7.76 -11.14 5.38
CA GLU A 1 -7.89 -12.39 4.57
C GLU A 1 -6.69 -13.31 4.72
N LEU A 2 -5.44 -12.85 4.56
CA LEU A 2 -4.23 -13.68 4.73
C LEU A 2 -4.17 -14.38 6.09
N LEU A 3 -4.45 -13.65 7.18
CA LEU A 3 -4.49 -14.22 8.53
C LEU A 3 -5.58 -15.27 8.70
N LYS A 4 -6.73 -15.09 8.04
CA LYS A 4 -7.82 -16.09 8.02
C LYS A 4 -7.40 -17.36 7.29
N ILE A 5 -6.68 -17.23 6.18
CA ILE A 5 -6.18 -18.37 5.41
C ILE A 5 -5.15 -19.16 6.22
N ILE A 6 -4.20 -18.48 6.86
CA ILE A 6 -3.15 -19.11 7.67
C ILE A 6 -3.76 -19.82 8.88
N SER A 7 -4.66 -19.17 9.61
CA SER A 7 -5.32 -19.79 10.77
C SER A 7 -6.21 -20.97 10.38
N GLY A 8 -6.88 -20.90 9.22
CA GLY A 8 -7.72 -21.99 8.72
C GLY A 8 -6.94 -23.21 8.23
N ALA A 9 -5.78 -23.00 7.58
CA ALA A 9 -4.95 -24.08 7.08
C ALA A 9 -4.35 -24.96 8.20
N ASP A 10 -3.97 -24.34 9.33
CA ASP A 10 -3.31 -25.02 10.45
C ASP A 10 -4.21 -25.23 11.66
N HIS A 11 -5.52 -24.99 11.54
CA HIS A 11 -6.49 -25.03 12.65
C HIS A 11 -6.10 -24.14 13.83
N HIS A 12 -5.38 -23.07 13.60
CA HIS A 12 -5.01 -22.10 14.60
C HIS A 12 -6.16 -21.11 14.86
N ARG A 13 -6.37 -20.81 16.13
CA ARG A 13 -7.30 -19.76 16.55
C ARG A 13 -6.79 -18.41 16.10
N LEU A 14 -7.60 -17.62 15.41
CA LEU A 14 -7.28 -16.24 15.06
C LEU A 14 -7.89 -15.28 16.07
N VAL A 15 -7.05 -14.49 16.70
CA VAL A 15 -7.45 -13.44 17.66
C VAL A 15 -6.92 -12.10 17.15
N VAL A 16 -7.73 -11.08 17.21
CA VAL A 16 -7.32 -9.72 16.84
C VAL A 16 -7.49 -8.80 18.03
N TRP A 17 -6.51 -7.96 18.25
CA TRP A 17 -6.55 -6.92 19.26
C TRP A 17 -6.53 -5.54 18.63
N THR A 18 -7.37 -4.66 19.16
CA THR A 18 -7.33 -3.22 18.89
C THR A 18 -7.44 -2.48 20.23
N ALA A 19 -6.91 -1.26 20.30
CA ALA A 19 -7.00 -0.43 21.50
C ALA A 19 -8.45 -0.06 21.89
N THR A 20 -9.38 -0.15 20.95
CA THR A 20 -10.80 0.19 21.15
C THR A 20 -11.67 -0.98 21.56
N ASP A 21 -11.28 -2.18 21.17
CA ASP A 21 -12.14 -3.38 21.31
C ASP A 21 -11.53 -4.46 22.22
N GLY A 22 -10.23 -4.38 22.51
CA GLY A 22 -9.50 -5.44 23.20
C GLY A 22 -9.32 -6.68 22.32
N LEU A 23 -9.14 -7.86 22.94
CA LEU A 23 -9.00 -9.13 22.23
C LEU A 23 -10.35 -9.63 21.71
N LYS A 24 -10.41 -9.94 20.43
CA LYS A 24 -11.57 -10.52 19.75
C LYS A 24 -11.17 -11.78 19.00
N GLU A 25 -11.92 -12.86 19.19
CA GLU A 25 -11.69 -14.10 18.45
C GLU A 25 -12.45 -14.11 17.13
N HIS A 26 -11.79 -14.53 16.06
CA HIS A 26 -12.43 -14.76 14.78
C HIS A 26 -12.92 -16.21 14.71
N VAL A 27 -14.24 -16.40 14.65
CA VAL A 27 -14.86 -17.71 14.41
C VAL A 27 -15.13 -17.87 12.91
N ALA A 28 -14.62 -18.93 12.29
CA ALA A 28 -14.91 -19.23 10.90
C ALA A 28 -16.43 -19.45 10.72
N SER A 29 -17.01 -18.80 9.73
CA SER A 29 -18.44 -18.87 9.41
C SER A 29 -18.86 -20.31 9.12
N GLY A 30 -19.59 -20.92 10.04
CA GLY A 30 -20.10 -22.29 9.94
C GLY A 30 -20.91 -22.74 11.13
N GLN A 31 -20.87 -22.03 12.23
CA GLN A 31 -21.71 -22.29 13.42
C GLN A 31 -22.41 -20.99 13.81
N ASP A 32 -23.74 -21.03 13.77
CA ASP A 32 -24.70 -20.04 14.23
C ASP A 32 -24.14 -18.74 14.82
N SER A 33 -23.92 -17.73 13.99
CA SER A 33 -23.71 -16.37 14.45
C SER A 33 -24.51 -15.39 13.58
N THR A 34 -25.41 -14.69 14.22
CA THR A 34 -26.24 -13.62 13.69
C THR A 34 -25.48 -12.30 13.37
N SER A 35 -24.17 -12.33 13.25
CA SER A 35 -23.35 -11.19 12.85
C SER A 35 -22.69 -11.42 11.49
N ALA A 36 -22.91 -10.52 10.57
CA ALA A 36 -22.50 -10.57 9.16
C ALA A 36 -20.99 -10.62 8.90
N GLU A 37 -20.13 -10.63 9.93
CA GLU A 37 -18.68 -10.52 9.78
C GLU A 37 -17.87 -11.69 10.37
N GLY A 38 -18.52 -12.73 10.92
CA GLY A 38 -17.82 -13.91 11.45
C GLY A 38 -16.95 -13.65 12.69
N TRP A 39 -17.12 -12.53 13.37
CA TRP A 39 -16.47 -12.22 14.63
C TRP A 39 -17.43 -12.46 15.78
N SER A 40 -17.18 -13.47 16.61
CA SER A 40 -17.93 -13.70 17.86
C SER A 40 -17.25 -12.91 18.96
N VAL A 41 -17.99 -11.96 19.54
CA VAL A 41 -17.60 -11.26 20.75
C VAL A 41 -18.81 -11.20 21.66
N ALA A 42 -18.62 -11.53 22.92
CA ALA A 42 -19.35 -10.81 23.96
C ALA A 42 -19.01 -9.33 23.74
N ASP A 43 -20.02 -8.49 23.39
CA ASP A 43 -19.80 -7.09 22.97
C ASP A 43 -18.96 -6.36 24.05
N PRO A 44 -17.67 -6.02 23.78
CA PRO A 44 -16.81 -5.44 24.80
C PRO A 44 -17.25 -4.03 25.18
N ARG A 45 -18.14 -3.41 24.39
CA ARG A 45 -18.73 -2.10 24.69
C ARG A 45 -19.75 -2.18 25.82
N ASN A 46 -20.27 -3.38 26.11
CA ASN A 46 -21.21 -3.64 27.19
C ASN A 46 -20.51 -4.27 28.44
N ALA A 47 -19.20 -4.53 28.38
CA ALA A 47 -18.42 -4.98 29.51
C ALA A 47 -17.61 -3.78 30.04
N PRO A 48 -18.06 -3.10 31.11
CA PRO A 48 -17.37 -1.91 31.65
C PRO A 48 -15.94 -2.18 32.12
N ASP A 49 -15.53 -3.45 32.25
CA ASP A 49 -14.21 -3.89 32.70
C ASP A 49 -13.63 -4.94 31.73
N ASN A 50 -13.37 -4.57 30.47
CA ASN A 50 -12.58 -5.43 29.60
C ASN A 50 -11.07 -5.22 29.88
N PRO A 51 -10.41 -6.08 30.68
CA PRO A 51 -9.01 -5.89 31.04
C PRO A 51 -8.07 -5.99 29.82
N THR A 52 -8.55 -6.52 28.69
CA THR A 52 -7.72 -6.64 27.48
C THR A 52 -7.66 -5.36 26.65
N LEU A 53 -8.30 -4.27 27.06
CA LEU A 53 -8.12 -2.96 26.45
C LEU A 53 -6.72 -2.39 26.75
N ASP A 54 -6.22 -2.62 27.96
CA ASP A 54 -4.86 -2.25 28.31
C ASP A 54 -3.85 -3.18 27.61
N PRO A 55 -2.82 -2.65 26.93
CA PRO A 55 -1.85 -3.46 26.23
C PRO A 55 -1.03 -4.41 27.11
N GLU A 56 -0.71 -4.01 28.36
CA GLU A 56 0.06 -4.84 29.28
C GLU A 56 -0.79 -6.01 29.80
N ASP A 57 -2.04 -5.74 30.19
CA ASP A 57 -2.98 -6.77 30.65
C ASP A 57 -3.35 -7.74 29.52
N MET A 58 -3.51 -7.22 28.31
CA MET A 58 -3.72 -8.02 27.12
C MET A 58 -2.56 -8.99 26.88
N LEU A 59 -1.31 -8.50 26.88
CA LEU A 59 -0.13 -9.33 26.68
C LEU A 59 0.07 -10.34 27.81
N ALA A 60 -0.25 -9.98 29.04
CA ALA A 60 -0.25 -10.90 30.18
C ALA A 60 -1.29 -12.02 29.99
N ALA A 61 -2.46 -11.72 29.44
CA ALA A 61 -3.48 -12.71 29.11
C ALA A 61 -3.01 -13.63 27.97
N VAL A 62 -2.38 -13.08 26.94
CA VAL A 62 -1.79 -13.86 25.83
C VAL A 62 -0.68 -14.79 26.31
N LEU A 63 0.18 -14.34 27.23
CA LEU A 63 1.25 -15.15 27.80
C LEU A 63 0.73 -16.37 28.55
N LYS A 64 -0.43 -16.26 29.21
CA LYS A 64 -1.12 -17.35 29.91
C LYS A 64 -1.90 -18.27 28.99
N ASN A 65 -2.11 -17.88 27.75
CA ASN A 65 -2.87 -18.68 26.79
C ASN A 65 -2.06 -19.89 26.33
N THR A 66 -2.60 -21.09 26.54
CA THR A 66 -1.98 -22.37 26.17
C THR A 66 -2.52 -22.94 24.85
N ARG A 67 -3.50 -22.28 24.23
CA ARG A 67 -4.06 -22.71 22.95
C ARG A 67 -3.29 -22.04 21.81
N ARG A 68 -2.82 -22.82 20.85
CA ARG A 68 -2.17 -22.30 19.64
C ARG A 68 -3.03 -21.25 18.96
N SER A 69 -2.52 -20.04 18.87
CA SER A 69 -3.25 -18.90 18.36
C SER A 69 -2.36 -18.01 17.49
N VAL A 70 -2.94 -17.46 16.44
CA VAL A 70 -2.38 -16.32 15.71
C VAL A 70 -3.04 -15.06 16.28
N ILE A 71 -2.25 -14.19 16.87
CA ILE A 71 -2.72 -12.99 17.55
C ILE A 71 -2.26 -11.76 16.76
N ALA A 72 -3.19 -11.09 16.10
CA ALA A 72 -2.92 -9.88 15.34
C ALA A 72 -3.13 -8.63 16.21
N LEU A 73 -2.08 -7.86 16.41
CA LEU A 73 -2.09 -6.60 17.14
C LEU A 73 -2.12 -5.46 16.15
N VAL A 74 -3.27 -4.80 16.02
CA VAL A 74 -3.49 -3.73 15.05
C VAL A 74 -3.10 -2.39 15.67
N ASP A 75 -2.31 -1.61 14.90
CA ASP A 75 -1.81 -0.29 15.30
C ASP A 75 -1.07 -0.29 16.66
N PHE A 76 -0.30 -1.34 16.91
CA PHE A 76 0.41 -1.53 18.18
C PHE A 76 1.68 -0.66 18.32
N HIS A 77 2.09 0.03 17.25
CA HIS A 77 3.32 0.83 17.21
C HIS A 77 3.48 1.88 18.32
N PRO A 78 2.42 2.54 18.86
CA PRO A 78 2.61 3.53 19.94
C PRO A 78 3.07 2.90 21.26
N TYR A 79 2.80 1.61 21.44
CA TYR A 79 3.08 0.92 22.71
C TYR A 79 4.45 0.25 22.74
N ILE A 80 5.07 0.03 21.57
CA ILE A 80 6.30 -0.76 21.45
C ILE A 80 7.53 -0.07 22.08
N GLY A 81 7.44 1.22 22.42
CA GLY A 81 8.46 1.95 23.16
C GLY A 81 8.49 1.68 24.66
N ASN A 82 7.48 1.02 25.22
CA ASN A 82 7.42 0.70 26.65
C ASN A 82 8.25 -0.56 26.96
N PRO A 83 9.27 -0.47 27.87
CA PRO A 83 10.15 -1.61 28.19
C PRO A 83 9.40 -2.84 28.72
N ARG A 84 8.29 -2.66 29.45
CA ARG A 84 7.48 -3.77 29.97
C ARG A 84 6.78 -4.51 28.85
N ILE A 85 6.22 -3.76 27.88
CA ILE A 85 5.60 -4.32 26.68
C ILE A 85 6.62 -5.10 25.85
N VAL A 86 7.80 -4.53 25.63
CA VAL A 86 8.89 -5.21 24.93
C VAL A 86 9.26 -6.53 25.62
N ARG A 87 9.30 -6.54 26.96
CA ARG A 87 9.57 -7.75 27.73
C ARG A 87 8.49 -8.81 27.52
N PHE A 88 7.20 -8.44 27.59
CA PHE A 88 6.10 -9.36 27.32
C PHE A 88 6.17 -9.95 25.90
N LEU A 89 6.38 -9.11 24.89
CA LEU A 89 6.51 -9.56 23.51
C LEU A 89 7.65 -10.57 23.35
N LYS A 90 8.78 -10.31 23.99
CA LYS A 90 9.93 -11.20 23.99
C LYS A 90 9.61 -12.55 24.67
N GLU A 91 8.97 -12.54 25.82
CA GLU A 91 8.58 -13.77 26.52
C GLU A 91 7.57 -14.61 25.72
N ILE A 92 6.58 -13.96 25.10
CA ILE A 92 5.61 -14.67 24.25
C ILE A 92 6.32 -15.32 23.08
N ALA A 93 7.23 -14.60 22.41
CA ALA A 93 7.98 -15.13 21.28
C ALA A 93 8.93 -16.29 21.68
N GLN A 94 9.56 -16.20 22.84
CA GLN A 94 10.45 -17.26 23.35
C GLN A 94 9.67 -18.52 23.79
N ASN A 95 8.43 -18.37 24.23
CA ASN A 95 7.57 -19.48 24.64
C ASN A 95 6.80 -20.13 23.48
N TYR A 96 7.14 -19.79 22.22
CA TYR A 96 6.46 -20.33 21.04
C TYR A 96 6.43 -21.85 20.99
N GLU A 97 7.52 -22.52 21.32
CA GLU A 97 7.61 -23.98 21.33
C GLU A 97 6.66 -24.65 22.34
N ILE A 98 6.30 -23.94 23.41
CA ILE A 98 5.43 -24.44 24.48
C ILE A 98 3.96 -24.24 24.15
N ASN A 99 3.59 -23.02 23.75
CA ASN A 99 2.18 -22.63 23.58
C ASN A 99 1.76 -22.41 22.13
N GLY A 100 2.71 -22.30 21.19
CA GLY A 100 2.45 -22.12 19.75
C GLY A 100 1.80 -20.79 19.39
N ASN A 101 1.90 -19.77 20.25
CA ASN A 101 1.32 -18.46 19.98
C ASN A 101 2.20 -17.65 19.03
N THR A 102 1.64 -17.20 17.92
CA THR A 102 2.30 -16.32 16.95
C THR A 102 1.73 -14.92 17.03
N LEU A 103 2.58 -13.93 17.31
CA LEU A 103 2.19 -12.52 17.28
C LEU A 103 2.40 -11.94 15.89
N VAL A 104 1.42 -11.21 15.40
CA VAL A 104 1.49 -10.45 14.14
C VAL A 104 1.23 -8.99 14.43
N LEU A 105 2.28 -8.18 14.39
CA LEU A 105 2.19 -6.73 14.59
C LEU A 105 1.83 -6.08 13.26
N LEU A 106 0.66 -5.46 13.17
CA LEU A 106 0.17 -4.76 11.99
C LEU A 106 0.23 -3.25 12.23
N SER A 107 1.02 -2.53 11.43
CA SER A 107 1.11 -1.08 11.53
C SER A 107 1.62 -0.47 10.22
N HIS A 108 1.31 0.80 10.00
CA HIS A 108 1.80 1.58 8.87
C HIS A 108 3.30 1.91 9.01
N ALA A 109 3.80 2.06 10.22
CA ALA A 109 5.21 2.29 10.53
C ALA A 109 5.53 1.63 11.86
N MET A 110 6.68 0.94 11.96
CA MET A 110 7.09 0.28 13.18
C MET A 110 8.61 0.19 13.27
N ASP A 111 9.15 0.82 14.32
CA ASP A 111 10.55 0.66 14.70
C ASP A 111 10.65 -0.47 15.73
N ILE A 112 11.18 -1.60 15.29
CA ILE A 112 11.32 -2.78 16.15
C ILE A 112 12.52 -2.59 17.09
N PRO A 113 12.32 -2.65 18.43
CA PRO A 113 13.41 -2.63 19.41
C PRO A 113 14.46 -3.69 19.12
N THR A 114 15.71 -3.36 19.43
CA THR A 114 16.86 -4.24 19.14
C THR A 114 16.71 -5.62 19.76
N GLU A 115 16.09 -5.71 20.93
CA GLU A 115 15.84 -6.96 21.66
C GLU A 115 14.88 -7.91 20.96
N LEU A 116 14.02 -7.39 20.11
CA LEU A 116 13.04 -8.18 19.36
C LEU A 116 13.49 -8.51 17.93
N LYS A 117 14.52 -7.82 17.39
CA LYS A 117 14.95 -8.00 15.99
C LYS A 117 15.28 -9.45 15.61
N GLY A 118 15.87 -10.19 16.56
CA GLY A 118 16.24 -11.62 16.33
C GLY A 118 15.05 -12.58 16.43
N LEU A 119 13.89 -12.12 16.93
CA LEU A 119 12.69 -12.93 17.13
C LEU A 119 11.57 -12.58 16.14
N CYS A 120 11.77 -11.55 15.31
CA CYS A 120 10.78 -11.04 14.38
C CYS A 120 11.20 -11.19 12.93
N ALA A 121 10.27 -11.65 12.10
CA ALA A 121 10.36 -11.52 10.64
C ALA A 121 9.58 -10.28 10.19
N ARG A 122 10.21 -9.41 9.39
CA ARG A 122 9.55 -8.25 8.82
C ARG A 122 8.99 -8.57 7.44
N TYR A 123 7.72 -8.32 7.27
CA TYR A 123 7.04 -8.42 5.98
C TYR A 123 6.47 -7.07 5.59
N ALA A 124 6.82 -6.58 4.42
CA ALA A 124 6.24 -5.37 3.85
C ALA A 124 5.29 -5.77 2.71
N LEU A 125 4.06 -5.27 2.75
CA LEU A 125 3.14 -5.45 1.64
C LEU A 125 3.67 -4.68 0.43
N THR A 126 3.87 -5.38 -0.67
CA THR A 126 4.24 -4.76 -1.94
C THR A 126 3.06 -4.02 -2.52
N LEU A 127 3.33 -2.86 -3.10
CA LEU A 127 2.33 -2.14 -3.88
C LEU A 127 1.89 -2.99 -5.08
N PRO A 128 0.65 -2.80 -5.57
CA PRO A 128 0.14 -3.55 -6.70
C PRO A 128 0.99 -3.31 -7.95
N ASP A 129 1.34 -4.39 -8.64
CA ASP A 129 1.98 -4.36 -9.94
C ASP A 129 0.98 -3.98 -11.05
N GLU A 130 1.48 -3.81 -12.26
CA GLU A 130 0.66 -3.42 -13.41
C GLU A 130 -0.42 -4.46 -13.74
N VAL A 131 -0.12 -5.76 -13.57
CA VAL A 131 -1.07 -6.85 -13.81
C VAL A 131 -2.24 -6.76 -12.83
N LYS A 132 -1.94 -6.52 -11.56
CA LYS A 132 -2.94 -6.37 -10.51
C LYS A 132 -3.78 -5.11 -10.69
N LEU A 133 -3.14 -3.99 -11.08
CA LEU A 133 -3.86 -2.74 -11.36
C LEU A 133 -4.80 -2.90 -12.56
N ARG A 134 -4.35 -3.55 -13.63
CA ARG A 134 -5.18 -3.87 -14.80
C ARG A 134 -6.39 -4.71 -14.42
N GLN A 135 -6.17 -5.75 -13.61
CA GLN A 135 -7.26 -6.59 -13.12
C GLN A 135 -8.25 -5.77 -12.28
N LEU A 136 -7.76 -4.88 -11.43
CA LEU A 136 -8.58 -4.00 -10.60
C LEU A 136 -9.48 -3.09 -11.44
N VAL A 137 -8.94 -2.48 -12.51
CA VAL A 137 -9.73 -1.64 -13.44
C VAL A 137 -10.82 -2.48 -14.11
N LEU A 138 -10.49 -3.69 -14.57
CA LEU A 138 -11.46 -4.58 -15.21
C LEU A 138 -12.57 -5.02 -14.25
N ASP A 139 -12.23 -5.29 -13.00
CA ASP A 139 -13.21 -5.70 -11.99
C ASP A 139 -14.14 -4.55 -11.62
N GLU A 140 -13.63 -3.34 -11.44
CA GLU A 140 -14.48 -2.14 -11.20
C GLU A 140 -15.34 -1.81 -12.42
N ALA A 141 -14.83 -1.96 -13.65
CA ALA A 141 -15.59 -1.80 -14.87
C ALA A 141 -16.73 -2.82 -15.00
N LYS A 142 -16.49 -4.09 -14.58
CA LYS A 142 -17.54 -5.12 -14.53
C LYS A 142 -18.63 -4.77 -13.49
N VAL A 143 -18.21 -4.38 -12.28
CA VAL A 143 -19.16 -3.96 -11.22
C VAL A 143 -20.04 -2.81 -11.71
N TRP A 144 -19.43 -1.79 -12.35
CA TRP A 144 -20.17 -0.68 -12.94
C TRP A 144 -21.13 -1.15 -14.02
N SER A 145 -20.67 -1.99 -14.94
CA SER A 145 -21.49 -2.49 -16.06
C SER A 145 -22.69 -3.31 -15.61
N LEU A 146 -22.51 -4.14 -14.56
CA LEU A 146 -23.61 -4.90 -13.95
C LEU A 146 -24.65 -3.98 -13.31
N LYS A 147 -24.19 -2.94 -12.60
CA LYS A 147 -25.08 -1.97 -11.92
C LYS A 147 -25.89 -1.13 -12.91
N HIS A 148 -25.28 -0.72 -14.01
CA HIS A 148 -25.91 0.18 -14.99
C HIS A 148 -26.50 -0.55 -16.21
N LYS A 149 -26.34 -1.88 -16.30
CA LYS A 149 -26.79 -2.72 -17.43
C LYS A 149 -26.29 -2.21 -18.79
N GLN A 150 -25.11 -1.62 -18.81
CA GLN A 150 -24.47 -1.07 -20.00
C GLN A 150 -22.98 -1.45 -20.01
N LYS A 151 -22.38 -1.53 -21.20
CA LYS A 151 -20.91 -1.67 -21.32
C LYS A 151 -20.25 -0.32 -21.06
N LEU A 152 -19.23 -0.31 -20.19
CA LEU A 152 -18.38 0.85 -19.99
C LEU A 152 -17.61 1.14 -21.28
N LYS A 153 -17.62 2.40 -21.70
CA LYS A 153 -16.79 2.86 -22.82
C LYS A 153 -15.37 3.10 -22.29
N ALA A 154 -14.39 2.49 -22.92
CA ALA A 154 -12.99 2.68 -22.54
C ALA A 154 -12.14 2.83 -23.81
N ASP A 155 -11.36 3.90 -23.86
CA ASP A 155 -10.30 4.07 -24.84
C ASP A 155 -9.08 3.26 -24.37
N LYS A 156 -8.48 2.50 -25.30
CA LYS A 156 -7.32 1.65 -24.99
C LYS A 156 -6.11 2.46 -24.52
N ASP A 157 -5.82 3.57 -25.19
CA ASP A 157 -4.67 4.41 -24.87
C ASP A 157 -4.88 5.11 -23.51
N ALA A 158 -6.10 5.60 -23.26
CA ALA A 158 -6.47 6.17 -21.98
C ALA A 158 -6.42 5.15 -20.84
N LEU A 159 -6.82 3.90 -21.09
CA LEU A 159 -6.71 2.81 -20.12
C LEU A 159 -5.24 2.52 -19.73
N GLU A 160 -4.35 2.44 -20.71
CA GLU A 160 -2.93 2.23 -20.45
C GLU A 160 -2.32 3.40 -19.65
N LEU A 161 -2.65 4.63 -20.01
CA LEU A 161 -2.23 5.82 -19.29
C LEU A 161 -2.78 5.84 -17.86
N LEU A 162 -4.04 5.44 -17.65
CA LEU A 162 -4.64 5.32 -16.33
C LEU A 162 -3.85 4.32 -15.48
N ILE A 163 -3.59 3.11 -16.00
CA ILE A 163 -2.83 2.08 -15.29
C ILE A 163 -1.42 2.58 -14.92
N GLN A 164 -0.72 3.24 -15.83
CA GLN A 164 0.60 3.82 -15.57
C GLN A 164 0.54 4.87 -14.45
N ASN A 165 -0.48 5.73 -14.44
CA ASN A 165 -0.66 6.74 -13.42
C ASN A 165 -1.05 6.16 -12.05
N LEU A 166 -1.67 4.99 -11.99
CA LEU A 166 -2.01 4.31 -10.74
C LEU A 166 -0.82 3.60 -10.08
N ARG A 167 0.29 3.40 -10.78
CA ARG A 167 1.50 2.75 -10.22
C ARG A 167 2.03 3.54 -9.03
N GLY A 168 2.45 2.82 -7.99
CA GLY A 168 2.96 3.41 -6.76
C GLY A 168 1.88 3.80 -5.73
N LEU A 169 0.62 3.49 -5.99
CA LEU A 169 -0.48 3.68 -5.05
C LEU A 169 -0.86 2.39 -4.33
N SER A 170 -1.46 2.52 -3.15
CA SER A 170 -2.09 1.38 -2.47
C SER A 170 -3.29 0.86 -3.26
N LEU A 171 -3.70 -0.41 -3.02
CA LEU A 171 -4.91 -0.96 -3.65
C LEU A 171 -6.16 -0.14 -3.37
N SER A 172 -6.32 0.37 -2.14
CA SER A 172 -7.47 1.19 -1.73
C SER A 172 -7.50 2.53 -2.46
N ASP A 173 -6.34 3.19 -2.57
CA ASP A 173 -6.24 4.47 -3.28
C ASP A 173 -6.44 4.30 -4.77
N ALA A 174 -5.83 3.27 -5.37
CA ALA A 174 -6.04 2.94 -6.77
C ALA A 174 -7.51 2.65 -7.07
N THR A 175 -8.20 1.85 -6.23
CA THR A 175 -9.64 1.57 -6.36
C THR A 175 -10.46 2.85 -6.31
N ARG A 176 -10.15 3.74 -5.36
CA ARG A 176 -10.85 5.01 -5.24
C ARG A 176 -10.69 5.88 -6.49
N LEU A 177 -9.48 5.98 -7.04
CA LEU A 177 -9.23 6.78 -8.24
C LEU A 177 -9.88 6.16 -9.48
N ILE A 178 -9.85 4.84 -9.63
CA ILE A 178 -10.54 4.13 -10.72
C ILE A 178 -12.04 4.39 -10.66
N ARG A 179 -12.65 4.27 -9.47
CA ARG A 179 -14.06 4.57 -9.28
C ARG A 179 -14.38 6.01 -9.66
N ASN A 180 -13.59 6.96 -9.19
CA ASN A 180 -13.81 8.37 -9.53
C ASN A 180 -13.77 8.60 -11.04
N ALA A 181 -12.77 8.04 -11.75
CA ALA A 181 -12.69 8.13 -13.20
C ALA A 181 -13.93 7.53 -13.88
N ILE A 182 -14.30 6.30 -13.53
CA ILE A 182 -15.44 5.60 -14.14
C ILE A 182 -16.78 6.30 -13.87
N TYR A 183 -17.00 6.80 -12.64
CA TYR A 183 -18.30 7.38 -12.25
C TYR A 183 -18.45 8.87 -12.58
N ASN A 184 -17.39 9.54 -13.04
CA ASN A 184 -17.42 10.94 -13.41
C ASN A 184 -18.22 11.15 -14.71
N ASP A 185 -17.87 10.42 -15.77
CA ASP A 185 -18.50 10.55 -17.09
C ASP A 185 -18.97 9.20 -17.67
N ASN A 186 -18.95 8.13 -16.89
CA ASN A 186 -19.30 6.76 -17.28
C ASN A 186 -18.45 6.21 -18.42
N ALA A 187 -17.20 6.63 -18.51
CA ALA A 187 -16.22 6.20 -19.47
C ALA A 187 -14.81 6.15 -18.84
N ILE A 188 -13.86 5.63 -19.57
CA ILE A 188 -12.43 5.81 -19.29
C ILE A 188 -11.84 6.51 -20.53
N SER A 189 -11.42 7.73 -20.35
CA SER A 189 -10.98 8.62 -21.42
C SER A 189 -9.74 9.42 -21.03
N HIS A 190 -9.13 10.09 -21.99
CA HIS A 190 -7.98 10.96 -21.73
C HIS A 190 -8.29 12.13 -20.79
N SER A 191 -9.56 12.57 -20.70
CA SER A 191 -9.96 13.64 -19.79
C SER A 191 -9.86 13.28 -18.31
N ASP A 192 -9.79 11.98 -17.95
CA ASP A 192 -9.64 11.52 -16.58
C ASP A 192 -8.20 11.62 -16.06
N ILE A 193 -7.22 11.56 -16.97
CA ILE A 193 -5.81 11.47 -16.61
C ILE A 193 -5.35 12.65 -15.75
N PRO A 194 -5.64 13.93 -16.07
CA PRO A 194 -5.23 15.07 -15.24
C PRO A 194 -5.80 14.99 -13.81
N ALA A 195 -7.07 14.57 -13.67
CA ALA A 195 -7.72 14.44 -12.37
C ALA A 195 -7.07 13.31 -11.52
N VAL A 196 -6.75 12.18 -12.15
CA VAL A 196 -6.04 11.06 -11.51
C VAL A 196 -4.63 11.48 -11.08
N GLN A 197 -3.91 12.21 -11.93
CA GLN A 197 -2.58 12.74 -11.60
C GLN A 197 -2.64 13.71 -10.41
N ALA A 198 -3.56 14.66 -10.43
CA ALA A 198 -3.75 15.62 -9.34
C ALA A 198 -4.07 14.90 -8.01
N ALA A 199 -4.99 13.95 -8.04
CA ALA A 199 -5.35 13.17 -6.86
C ALA A 199 -4.20 12.30 -6.35
N LYS A 200 -3.43 11.67 -7.25
CA LYS A 200 -2.21 10.94 -6.89
C LYS A 200 -1.20 11.85 -6.17
N MET A 201 -1.00 13.05 -6.68
CA MET A 201 -0.08 14.01 -6.06
C MET A 201 -0.49 14.41 -4.65
N GLN A 202 -1.79 14.60 -4.40
CA GLN A 202 -2.30 14.87 -3.06
C GLN A 202 -2.03 13.69 -2.08
N LEU A 203 -2.01 12.46 -2.58
CA LEU A 203 -1.72 11.27 -1.78
C LEU A 203 -0.22 11.11 -1.49
N VAL A 204 0.62 11.34 -2.49
CA VAL A 204 2.08 11.15 -2.40
C VAL A 204 2.76 12.39 -1.80
N GLY A 205 2.24 13.58 -2.09
CA GLY A 205 2.84 14.87 -1.71
C GLY A 205 2.66 15.31 -0.26
N LYS A 206 2.17 14.45 0.63
CA LYS A 206 1.93 14.80 2.05
C LYS A 206 3.16 15.28 2.83
N GLU A 207 4.37 15.06 2.32
CA GLU A 207 5.62 15.46 2.99
C GLU A 207 6.24 16.78 2.48
N GLY A 208 5.58 17.49 1.58
CA GLY A 208 5.94 18.89 1.19
C GLY A 208 7.29 19.08 0.50
N MET A 209 8.09 18.04 0.30
CA MET A 209 9.42 18.13 -0.31
C MET A 209 9.43 17.98 -1.84
N LEU A 210 8.33 17.49 -2.43
CA LEU A 210 8.20 17.29 -3.86
C LEU A 210 7.02 18.08 -4.39
N SER A 211 7.23 18.86 -5.47
CA SER A 211 6.18 19.48 -6.25
C SER A 211 6.07 18.83 -7.63
N PHE A 212 4.88 18.70 -8.13
CA PHE A 212 4.64 18.15 -9.47
C PHE A 212 4.50 19.29 -10.47
N GLU A 213 5.19 19.18 -11.57
CA GLU A 213 5.10 20.13 -12.66
C GLU A 213 4.10 19.61 -13.69
N TYR A 214 2.94 20.26 -13.78
CA TYR A 214 1.87 19.88 -14.72
C TYR A 214 2.14 20.32 -16.15
N GLU A 215 2.87 21.43 -16.31
CA GLU A 215 3.22 21.97 -17.62
C GLU A 215 4.63 21.48 -17.99
N THR A 216 4.71 20.37 -18.70
CA THR A 216 5.97 19.90 -19.29
C THR A 216 6.19 20.61 -20.61
N ALA A 217 7.36 21.25 -20.78
CA ALA A 217 7.79 21.79 -22.06
C ALA A 217 8.16 20.63 -23.00
N GLY A 218 7.75 20.72 -24.26
CA GLY A 218 8.20 19.79 -25.28
C GLY A 218 9.57 20.17 -25.85
N PHE A 219 10.23 19.25 -26.54
CA PHE A 219 11.48 19.53 -27.26
C PHE A 219 11.34 20.62 -28.32
N ALA A 220 10.12 20.86 -28.82
CA ALA A 220 9.81 21.92 -29.76
C ALA A 220 9.95 23.31 -29.13
N ASP A 221 9.65 23.42 -27.84
CA ASP A 221 9.69 24.69 -27.06
C ASP A 221 11.12 25.13 -26.72
N LEU A 222 12.07 24.20 -26.85
CA LEU A 222 13.49 24.48 -26.65
C LEU A 222 14.09 25.15 -27.88
N GLY A 223 14.33 26.44 -27.83
CA GLY A 223 15.13 27.16 -28.86
C GLY A 223 16.59 26.70 -28.83
N GLY A 224 17.19 26.40 -29.97
CA GLY A 224 18.59 25.99 -30.06
C GLY A 224 18.86 24.63 -29.41
N LEU A 225 19.98 24.54 -28.67
CA LEU A 225 20.42 23.33 -27.94
C LEU A 225 20.49 22.02 -28.80
N ALA A 226 20.81 22.14 -30.08
CA ALA A 226 20.80 21.06 -31.05
C ALA A 226 21.65 19.85 -30.60
N ARG A 227 22.83 20.10 -30.00
CA ARG A 227 23.71 19.02 -29.47
C ARG A 227 23.07 18.27 -28.29
N LEU A 228 22.37 18.99 -27.43
CA LEU A 228 21.65 18.38 -26.29
C LEU A 228 20.48 17.52 -26.80
N LYS A 229 19.71 18.05 -27.75
CA LYS A 229 18.59 17.31 -28.37
C LYS A 229 19.06 16.03 -29.04
N ASP A 230 20.11 16.08 -29.84
CA ASP A 230 20.71 14.90 -30.50
C ASP A 230 21.24 13.88 -29.45
N TRP A 231 21.93 14.39 -28.42
CA TRP A 231 22.44 13.55 -27.35
C TRP A 231 21.32 12.81 -26.58
N LEU A 232 20.21 13.49 -26.27
CA LEU A 232 19.05 12.92 -25.62
C LEU A 232 18.31 11.91 -26.51
N GLN A 233 18.15 12.24 -27.80
CA GLN A 233 17.48 11.36 -28.75
C GLN A 233 18.20 10.02 -28.90
N LYS A 234 19.51 10.03 -28.91
CA LYS A 234 20.34 8.81 -28.95
C LYS A 234 20.22 7.96 -27.69
N ARG A 235 19.90 8.57 -26.54
CA ARG A 235 19.78 7.89 -25.23
C ARG A 235 18.35 7.56 -24.81
N LYS A 236 17.36 8.07 -25.51
CA LYS A 236 15.94 7.81 -25.24
C LYS A 236 15.63 6.29 -25.30
N GLN A 237 16.10 5.59 -26.31
CA GLN A 237 15.85 4.17 -26.49
C GLN A 237 16.46 3.30 -25.38
N PRO A 238 17.74 3.45 -24.98
CA PRO A 238 18.31 2.75 -23.85
C PRO A 238 17.61 3.05 -22.51
N PHE A 239 17.11 4.28 -22.34
CA PHE A 239 16.41 4.68 -21.12
C PHE A 239 15.00 4.06 -21.03
N LEU A 240 14.26 4.04 -22.15
CA LEU A 240 12.91 3.44 -22.21
C LEU A 240 12.96 1.91 -22.24
N ALA A 241 14.01 1.31 -22.80
CA ALA A 241 14.25 -0.12 -22.78
C ALA A 241 14.78 -0.53 -21.39
N ALA A 242 13.94 -0.50 -20.35
CA ALA A 242 14.27 -0.78 -18.95
C ALA A 242 14.84 -2.20 -18.67
N SER A 243 15.11 -2.99 -19.68
CA SER A 243 15.72 -4.30 -19.59
C SER A 243 17.01 -4.32 -20.42
N GLY A 244 18.13 -4.28 -19.66
CA GLY A 244 19.48 -4.34 -20.15
C GLY A 244 19.74 -5.16 -21.39
N LYS A 245 19.74 -4.52 -22.53
CA LYS A 245 20.48 -5.05 -23.67
C LYS A 245 21.97 -4.84 -23.32
N PRO A 246 22.79 -5.89 -23.35
CA PRO A 246 24.20 -5.75 -23.06
C PRO A 246 24.84 -4.79 -24.07
N GLY A 247 25.50 -3.74 -23.58
CA GLY A 247 26.25 -2.82 -24.41
C GLY A 247 25.83 -1.34 -24.39
N HIS A 248 24.74 -0.97 -23.70
CA HIS A 248 24.35 0.43 -23.56
C HIS A 248 24.15 0.79 -22.08
N ASP A 249 24.99 1.66 -21.56
CA ASP A 249 24.79 2.25 -20.22
C ASP A 249 23.53 3.11 -20.21
N VAL A 250 22.59 2.74 -19.34
CA VAL A 250 21.41 3.56 -19.07
C VAL A 250 21.86 4.83 -18.34
N PRO A 251 21.55 6.03 -18.84
CA PRO A 251 21.93 7.25 -18.19
C PRO A 251 21.24 7.37 -16.82
N LYS A 252 22.06 7.53 -15.76
CA LYS A 252 21.58 7.61 -14.37
C LYS A 252 21.16 9.02 -13.96
N GLY A 253 21.58 10.03 -14.71
CA GLY A 253 21.29 11.42 -14.45
C GLY A 253 21.97 12.36 -15.44
N MET A 254 21.57 13.62 -15.42
CA MET A 254 22.13 14.68 -16.25
C MET A 254 22.36 15.91 -15.41
N LEU A 255 23.54 16.52 -15.52
CA LEU A 255 23.87 17.80 -14.89
C LEU A 255 23.91 18.89 -15.97
N LEU A 256 23.05 19.90 -15.82
CA LEU A 256 22.97 21.06 -16.71
C LEU A 256 23.70 22.25 -16.06
N LEU A 257 24.80 22.66 -16.67
CA LEU A 257 25.60 23.85 -16.25
C LEU A 257 25.49 24.97 -17.29
N GLY A 258 25.41 26.18 -16.83
CA GLY A 258 25.34 27.35 -17.71
C GLY A 258 24.86 28.60 -16.97
N VAL A 259 24.98 29.77 -17.63
CA VAL A 259 24.56 31.06 -17.09
C VAL A 259 23.05 31.12 -16.84
N GLN A 260 22.63 32.07 -16.01
CA GLN A 260 21.20 32.31 -15.77
C GLN A 260 20.52 32.70 -17.10
N GLY A 261 19.30 32.22 -17.34
CA GLY A 261 18.58 32.50 -18.59
C GLY A 261 18.96 31.59 -19.78
N SER A 262 19.92 30.67 -19.66
CA SER A 262 20.33 29.76 -20.75
C SER A 262 19.39 28.59 -21.04
N GLY A 263 18.18 28.59 -20.50
CA GLY A 263 17.16 27.56 -20.76
C GLY A 263 17.35 26.25 -20.01
N LYS A 264 18.18 26.17 -18.95
CA LYS A 264 18.43 24.94 -18.17
C LYS A 264 17.16 24.35 -17.58
N SER A 265 16.34 25.17 -16.94
CA SER A 265 15.09 24.72 -16.32
C SER A 265 14.09 24.24 -17.37
N LEU A 266 13.99 24.95 -18.50
CA LEU A 266 13.14 24.55 -19.61
C LEU A 266 13.62 23.23 -20.24
N ALA A 267 14.95 23.06 -20.36
CA ALA A 267 15.54 21.81 -20.85
C ALA A 267 15.27 20.64 -19.90
N ALA A 268 15.36 20.87 -18.56
CA ALA A 268 15.02 19.85 -17.58
C ALA A 268 13.55 19.42 -17.67
N LYS A 269 12.62 20.38 -17.81
CA LYS A 269 11.18 20.10 -18.01
C LYS A 269 10.89 19.34 -19.29
N ALA A 270 11.64 19.62 -20.38
CA ALA A 270 11.46 18.95 -21.65
C ALA A 270 12.04 17.53 -21.71
N VAL A 271 12.91 17.17 -20.75
CA VAL A 271 13.52 15.84 -20.63
C VAL A 271 12.71 14.93 -19.73
N ALA A 272 12.03 15.48 -18.72
CA ALA A 272 11.17 14.75 -17.79
C ALA A 272 9.90 14.22 -18.47
#